data_def77ee8070078a077a6cb509ae294d3
#
_entry.id   def77ee8070078a077a6cb509ae294d3
#
_cell.length_a   1.000
_cell.length_b   1.000
_cell.length_c   1.000
_cell.angle_alpha   90.00
_cell.angle_beta   90.00
_cell.angle_gamma   90.00
#
_symmetry.space_group_name_H-M   'P 1'
#
loop_
_entity.id
_entity.type
_entity.pdbx_description
1 polymer ?
#
loop_
_entity_poly.entity_id
_entity_poly.type
_entity_poly.pdbx_seq_one_letter_code
_entity_poly.pdbx_strand_id
1 'polypeptide(L)'
;MKNYLKFSFLALTISVFGACKKNDSKITVQAHDQNQMMAIMHQMMAKMDTLKMTKDPDNDFAIMMRTHHQGAIDMANLELKSGSDATMKQMATSIIKSQQEEITQLTSFLQSHKPHLNDPDFDTMQMMAMTKGGKQADLQIINGRIDHDFAILMIGHHQSAIENSRLELLHGQEQSMKTMATNIIDAQQTEIGEFQDWLIANGNK
;
A
#
# COMPACT_ATOMS: atom_id res chain seq x y z
N MET A 1 7.33 85.14 40.41
CA MET A 1 6.65 83.83 40.59
C MET A 1 6.81 82.99 39.29
N LYS A 2 7.64 81.94 39.34
CA LYS A 2 8.01 81.15 38.16
C LYS A 2 7.24 79.83 38.25
N ASN A 3 6.32 79.62 37.36
CA ASN A 3 5.56 78.35 37.22
C ASN A 3 6.40 77.33 36.44
N TYR A 4 6.76 76.23 37.06
CA TYR A 4 7.41 75.11 36.39
C TYR A 4 6.32 74.06 35.94
N LEU A 5 6.15 73.99 34.64
CA LEU A 5 5.27 72.98 33.98
C LEU A 5 6.00 71.65 33.95
N LYS A 6 5.49 70.65 34.66
CA LYS A 6 6.04 69.31 34.62
C LYS A 6 5.43 68.54 33.44
N PHE A 7 6.26 68.23 32.43
CA PHE A 7 5.90 67.30 31.38
C PHE A 7 6.12 65.87 31.86
N SER A 8 5.05 65.09 32.00
CA SER A 8 5.11 63.64 32.21
C SER A 8 5.22 62.95 30.87
N PHE A 9 6.36 62.33 30.64
CA PHE A 9 6.52 61.39 29.50
C PHE A 9 5.83 60.03 29.81
N LEU A 10 4.75 59.73 29.10
CA LEU A 10 4.10 58.43 29.13
C LEU A 10 4.85 57.52 28.13
N ALA A 11 5.66 56.61 28.64
CA ALA A 11 6.31 55.59 27.81
C ALA A 11 5.29 54.53 27.36
N LEU A 12 4.96 54.56 26.07
CA LEU A 12 4.09 53.54 25.45
C LEU A 12 4.92 52.30 25.13
N THR A 13 4.83 51.26 25.96
CA THR A 13 5.44 49.98 25.68
C THR A 13 4.59 49.22 24.64
N ILE A 14 5.07 49.16 23.42
CA ILE A 14 4.48 48.33 22.37
C ILE A 14 4.91 46.88 22.63
N SER A 15 4.00 46.07 23.19
CA SER A 15 4.17 44.64 23.29
C SER A 15 3.94 43.99 21.90
N VAL A 16 5.03 43.62 21.22
CA VAL A 16 4.95 42.84 19.99
C VAL A 16 4.58 41.40 20.38
N PHE A 17 3.31 41.10 20.32
CA PHE A 17 2.87 39.69 20.34
C PHE A 17 3.35 39.05 19.04
N GLY A 18 4.42 38.25 19.13
CA GLY A 18 4.84 37.36 18.09
C GLY A 18 3.71 36.34 17.83
N ALA A 19 2.93 36.55 16.79
CA ALA A 19 2.01 35.54 16.29
C ALA A 19 2.86 34.35 15.82
N CYS A 20 2.92 33.30 16.63
CA CYS A 20 3.31 32.00 16.12
C CYS A 20 2.37 31.65 14.97
N LYS A 21 2.83 31.77 13.74
CA LYS A 21 2.17 31.14 12.61
C LYS A 21 2.21 29.63 12.88
N LYS A 22 1.11 29.05 13.38
CA LYS A 22 0.85 27.64 13.18
C LYS A 22 0.86 27.44 11.67
N ASN A 23 1.85 26.73 11.16
CA ASN A 23 1.75 26.12 9.86
C ASN A 23 0.66 25.04 9.98
N ASP A 24 -0.58 25.42 9.76
CA ASP A 24 -1.62 24.47 9.45
C ASP A 24 -1.26 23.89 8.05
N SER A 25 -0.45 22.86 8.04
CA SER A 25 -0.26 22.04 6.85
C SER A 25 -1.62 21.41 6.56
N LYS A 26 -2.38 22.06 5.68
CA LYS A 26 -3.65 21.50 5.20
C LYS A 26 -3.31 20.17 4.54
N ILE A 27 -3.85 19.07 5.07
CA ILE A 27 -3.81 17.79 4.39
C ILE A 27 -4.53 17.99 3.06
N THR A 28 -3.79 17.92 1.97
CA THR A 28 -4.38 17.96 0.62
C THR A 28 -4.92 16.56 0.35
N VAL A 29 -6.21 16.44 0.10
CA VAL A 29 -6.85 15.18 -0.32
C VAL A 29 -7.02 15.22 -1.82
N GLN A 30 -6.55 14.18 -2.50
CA GLN A 30 -6.78 14.01 -3.93
C GLN A 30 -7.97 13.05 -4.15
N ALA A 31 -8.79 13.32 -5.16
CA ALA A 31 -9.85 12.40 -5.56
C ALA A 31 -9.23 11.11 -6.16
N HIS A 32 -9.79 9.95 -5.82
CA HIS A 32 -9.25 8.65 -6.22
C HIS A 32 -9.23 8.46 -7.74
N ASP A 33 -10.22 8.96 -8.46
CA ASP A 33 -10.31 8.91 -9.92
C ASP A 33 -9.25 9.75 -10.65
N GLN A 34 -8.57 10.65 -9.94
CA GLN A 34 -7.48 11.48 -10.42
C GLN A 34 -6.10 11.01 -9.97
N ASN A 35 -6.04 9.95 -9.16
CA ASN A 35 -4.80 9.45 -8.59
C ASN A 35 -4.24 8.27 -9.39
N GLN A 36 -2.98 8.36 -9.80
CA GLN A 36 -2.34 7.34 -10.64
C GLN A 36 -2.11 6.01 -9.90
N MET A 37 -1.78 6.05 -8.60
CA MET A 37 -1.63 4.82 -7.79
C MET A 37 -2.97 4.10 -7.63
N MET A 38 -4.05 4.85 -7.32
CA MET A 38 -5.40 4.28 -7.26
C MET A 38 -5.85 3.68 -8.59
N ALA A 39 -5.52 4.33 -9.71
CA ALA A 39 -5.83 3.81 -11.03
C ALA A 39 -5.18 2.43 -11.27
N ILE A 40 -3.95 2.21 -10.79
CA ILE A 40 -3.27 0.91 -10.85
C ILE A 40 -4.00 -0.12 -9.97
N MET A 41 -4.36 0.24 -8.74
CA MET A 41 -5.14 -0.63 -7.83
C MET A 41 -6.46 -1.05 -8.47
N HIS A 42 -7.23 -0.11 -9.02
CA HIS A 42 -8.50 -0.41 -9.68
C HIS A 42 -8.33 -1.29 -10.92
N GLN A 43 -7.28 -1.07 -11.72
CA GLN A 43 -6.96 -1.92 -12.87
C GLN A 43 -6.61 -3.34 -12.46
N MET A 44 -5.84 -3.50 -11.38
CA MET A 44 -5.52 -4.81 -10.80
C MET A 44 -6.81 -5.52 -10.35
N MET A 45 -7.67 -4.84 -9.58
CA MET A 45 -8.95 -5.41 -9.12
C MET A 45 -9.83 -5.83 -10.31
N ALA A 46 -9.97 -4.98 -11.33
CA ALA A 46 -10.72 -5.31 -12.53
C ALA A 46 -10.17 -6.53 -13.28
N LYS A 47 -8.85 -6.73 -13.32
CA LYS A 47 -8.23 -7.95 -13.86
C LYS A 47 -8.56 -9.18 -13.02
N MET A 48 -8.52 -9.05 -11.68
CA MET A 48 -8.85 -10.14 -10.76
C MET A 48 -10.30 -10.62 -10.92
N ASP A 49 -11.24 -9.71 -11.10
CA ASP A 49 -12.65 -10.05 -11.33
C ASP A 49 -12.89 -10.88 -12.60
N THR A 50 -11.93 -10.91 -13.51
CA THR A 50 -12.01 -11.69 -14.76
C THR A 50 -11.29 -13.04 -14.70
N LEU A 51 -10.62 -13.36 -13.58
CA LEU A 51 -9.88 -14.61 -13.44
C LEU A 51 -10.83 -15.80 -13.45
N LYS A 52 -10.38 -16.86 -14.12
CA LYS A 52 -11.11 -18.14 -14.14
C LYS A 52 -10.49 -19.05 -13.10
N MET A 53 -11.20 -19.23 -12.02
CA MET A 53 -10.81 -20.13 -10.94
C MET A 53 -11.11 -21.58 -11.29
N THR A 54 -10.34 -22.50 -10.73
CA THR A 54 -10.38 -23.92 -10.99
C THR A 54 -11.08 -24.71 -9.89
N LYS A 55 -11.29 -24.09 -8.72
CA LYS A 55 -11.72 -24.67 -7.44
C LYS A 55 -10.66 -25.55 -6.77
N ASP A 56 -9.46 -25.55 -7.28
CA ASP A 56 -8.30 -26.14 -6.63
C ASP A 56 -7.55 -25.04 -5.90
N PRO A 57 -7.42 -25.07 -4.55
CA PRO A 57 -6.82 -24.00 -3.77
C PRO A 57 -5.42 -23.60 -4.23
N ASP A 58 -4.57 -24.59 -4.50
CA ASP A 58 -3.18 -24.33 -4.90
C ASP A 58 -3.12 -23.61 -6.27
N ASN A 59 -3.94 -24.03 -7.22
CA ASN A 59 -4.04 -23.38 -8.53
C ASN A 59 -4.63 -21.97 -8.41
N ASP A 60 -5.69 -21.81 -7.64
CA ASP A 60 -6.42 -20.55 -7.54
C ASP A 60 -5.64 -19.53 -6.74
N PHE A 61 -4.91 -19.96 -5.70
CA PHE A 61 -3.90 -19.13 -5.05
C PHE A 61 -2.85 -18.66 -6.05
N ALA A 62 -2.29 -19.55 -6.86
CA ALA A 62 -1.26 -19.20 -7.83
C ALA A 62 -1.77 -18.27 -8.94
N ILE A 63 -2.98 -18.48 -9.46
CA ILE A 63 -3.62 -17.64 -10.48
C ILE A 63 -3.83 -16.23 -9.93
N MET A 64 -4.42 -16.11 -8.75
CA MET A 64 -4.74 -14.84 -8.10
C MET A 64 -3.46 -14.11 -7.72
N MET A 65 -2.54 -14.76 -6.98
CA MET A 65 -1.34 -14.11 -6.45
C MET A 65 -0.43 -13.58 -7.56
N ARG A 66 -0.35 -14.27 -8.70
CA ARG A 66 0.37 -13.78 -9.87
C ARG A 66 -0.18 -12.45 -10.40
N THR A 67 -1.49 -12.29 -10.44
CA THR A 67 -2.16 -11.06 -10.89
C THR A 67 -2.00 -9.95 -9.83
N HIS A 68 -2.08 -10.31 -8.57
CA HIS A 68 -1.87 -9.41 -7.44
C HIS A 68 -0.44 -8.84 -7.44
N HIS A 69 0.57 -9.67 -7.56
CA HIS A 69 1.96 -9.24 -7.62
C HIS A 69 2.26 -8.31 -8.80
N GLN A 70 1.62 -8.54 -9.94
CA GLN A 70 1.76 -7.61 -11.07
C GLN A 70 1.26 -6.21 -10.70
N GLY A 71 0.21 -6.09 -9.91
CA GLY A 71 -0.28 -4.80 -9.40
C GLY A 71 0.76 -4.07 -8.54
N ALA A 72 1.42 -4.79 -7.62
CA ALA A 72 2.51 -4.22 -6.82
C ALA A 72 3.69 -3.76 -7.69
N ILE A 73 4.09 -4.55 -8.68
CA ILE A 73 5.15 -4.19 -9.63
C ILE A 73 4.77 -2.93 -10.42
N ASP A 74 3.51 -2.81 -10.85
CA ASP A 74 3.03 -1.63 -11.58
C ASP A 74 3.07 -0.37 -10.70
N MET A 75 2.66 -0.47 -9.41
CA MET A 75 2.78 0.62 -8.43
C MET A 75 4.24 0.97 -8.13
N ALA A 76 5.11 -0.02 -7.95
CA ALA A 76 6.52 0.18 -7.71
C ALA A 76 7.24 0.84 -8.90
N ASN A 77 6.87 0.49 -10.14
CA ASN A 77 7.37 1.17 -11.33
C ASN A 77 6.94 2.64 -11.40
N LEU A 78 5.72 2.98 -10.97
CA LEU A 78 5.28 4.36 -10.88
C LEU A 78 6.07 5.12 -9.82
N GLU A 79 6.37 4.48 -8.67
CA GLU A 79 7.24 5.04 -7.63
C GLU A 79 8.64 5.34 -8.18
N LEU A 80 9.27 4.37 -8.84
CA LEU A 80 10.60 4.59 -9.44
C LEU A 80 10.63 5.72 -10.45
N LYS A 81 9.56 5.86 -11.26
CA LYS A 81 9.44 6.87 -12.31
C LYS A 81 9.19 8.27 -11.75
N SER A 82 8.33 8.39 -10.75
CA SER A 82 7.71 9.65 -10.36
C SER A 82 7.86 10.02 -8.87
N GLY A 83 8.28 9.09 -8.04
CA GLY A 83 8.61 9.32 -6.62
C GLY A 83 9.87 10.16 -6.47
N SER A 84 10.08 10.70 -5.29
CA SER A 84 11.20 11.56 -4.95
C SER A 84 12.05 11.05 -3.79
N ASP A 85 11.49 10.18 -2.95
CA ASP A 85 12.13 9.67 -1.75
C ASP A 85 13.03 8.46 -2.08
N ALA A 86 14.29 8.51 -1.61
CA ALA A 86 15.27 7.46 -1.89
C ALA A 86 14.91 6.12 -1.23
N THR A 87 14.32 6.15 -0.04
CA THR A 87 13.90 4.95 0.70
C THR A 87 12.74 4.27 -0.03
N MET A 88 11.72 5.04 -0.45
CA MET A 88 10.59 4.51 -1.21
C MET A 88 11.04 3.89 -2.53
N LYS A 89 11.95 4.52 -3.25
CA LYS A 89 12.54 3.96 -4.48
C LYS A 89 13.35 2.69 -4.23
N GLN A 90 14.06 2.61 -3.12
CA GLN A 90 14.78 1.38 -2.74
C GLN A 90 13.79 0.25 -2.45
N MET A 91 12.73 0.51 -1.67
CA MET A 91 11.68 -0.47 -1.41
C MET A 91 10.99 -0.91 -2.71
N ALA A 92 10.63 0.03 -3.59
CA ALA A 92 10.05 -0.28 -4.89
C ALA A 92 10.95 -1.20 -5.73
N THR A 93 12.26 -0.97 -5.73
CA THR A 93 13.23 -1.84 -6.43
C THR A 93 13.25 -3.24 -5.85
N SER A 94 13.23 -3.37 -4.52
CA SER A 94 13.22 -4.67 -3.83
C SER A 94 11.92 -5.44 -4.11
N ILE A 95 10.77 -4.78 -4.05
CA ILE A 95 9.46 -5.35 -4.34
C ILE A 95 9.39 -5.86 -5.79
N ILE A 96 9.85 -5.07 -6.76
CA ILE A 96 9.88 -5.52 -8.17
C ILE A 96 10.69 -6.80 -8.29
N LYS A 97 11.86 -6.86 -7.68
CA LYS A 97 12.73 -8.03 -7.78
C LYS A 97 12.08 -9.27 -7.16
N SER A 98 11.65 -9.19 -5.89
CA SER A 98 11.08 -10.33 -5.17
C SER A 98 9.80 -10.83 -5.84
N GLN A 99 8.87 -9.94 -6.15
CA GLN A 99 7.58 -10.34 -6.70
C GLN A 99 7.68 -10.81 -8.17
N GLN A 100 8.67 -10.36 -8.95
CA GLN A 100 8.94 -10.93 -10.26
C GLN A 100 9.47 -12.36 -10.19
N GLU A 101 10.29 -12.67 -9.18
CA GLU A 101 10.76 -14.03 -8.90
C GLU A 101 9.59 -14.94 -8.49
N GLU A 102 8.68 -14.46 -7.64
CA GLU A 102 7.48 -15.17 -7.21
C GLU A 102 6.50 -15.39 -8.38
N ILE A 103 6.26 -14.40 -9.24
CA ILE A 103 5.46 -14.55 -10.48
C ILE A 103 6.04 -15.68 -11.36
N THR A 104 7.35 -15.76 -11.46
CA THR A 104 8.01 -16.81 -12.27
C THR A 104 7.75 -18.19 -11.67
N GLN A 105 7.86 -18.34 -10.35
CA GLN A 105 7.59 -19.59 -9.63
C GLN A 105 6.10 -20.00 -9.75
N LEU A 106 5.18 -19.05 -9.52
CA LEU A 106 3.73 -19.26 -9.67
C LEU A 106 3.37 -19.68 -11.11
N THR A 107 4.00 -19.07 -12.10
CA THR A 107 3.80 -19.41 -13.50
C THR A 107 4.29 -20.82 -13.81
N SER A 108 5.46 -21.20 -13.31
CA SER A 108 6.02 -22.55 -13.47
C SER A 108 5.14 -23.63 -12.81
N PHE A 109 4.60 -23.31 -11.61
CA PHE A 109 3.65 -24.17 -10.93
C PHE A 109 2.41 -24.40 -11.80
N LEU A 110 1.77 -23.36 -12.28
CA LEU A 110 0.56 -23.44 -13.11
C LEU A 110 0.77 -24.16 -14.44
N GLN A 111 1.99 -24.21 -14.96
CA GLN A 111 2.32 -24.96 -16.18
C GLN A 111 2.42 -26.47 -15.93
N SER A 112 2.84 -26.88 -14.74
CA SER A 112 3.10 -28.28 -14.40
C SER A 112 2.02 -28.93 -13.55
N HIS A 113 1.27 -28.16 -12.77
CA HIS A 113 0.24 -28.64 -11.86
C HIS A 113 -1.15 -28.57 -12.51
N LYS A 114 -1.83 -29.72 -12.54
CA LYS A 114 -3.23 -29.78 -13.01
C LYS A 114 -4.18 -29.75 -11.83
N PRO A 115 -5.24 -28.92 -11.86
CA PRO A 115 -6.24 -28.92 -10.82
C PRO A 115 -6.79 -30.31 -10.54
N HIS A 116 -6.84 -30.72 -9.30
CA HIS A 116 -7.30 -32.06 -8.88
C HIS A 116 -8.15 -32.01 -7.61
N LEU A 117 -8.23 -30.86 -6.96
CA LEU A 117 -9.09 -30.61 -5.82
C LEU A 117 -10.38 -29.91 -6.25
N ASN A 118 -11.36 -29.85 -5.35
CA ASN A 118 -12.60 -29.10 -5.54
C ASN A 118 -13.05 -28.50 -4.21
N ASP A 119 -12.59 -27.31 -3.90
CA ASP A 119 -12.93 -26.54 -2.70
C ASP A 119 -13.58 -25.20 -3.09
N PRO A 120 -14.91 -25.17 -3.28
CA PRO A 120 -15.61 -23.94 -3.64
C PRO A 120 -15.67 -22.94 -2.48
N ASP A 121 -15.42 -23.34 -1.24
CA ASP A 121 -15.37 -22.46 -0.09
C ASP A 121 -14.09 -21.63 -0.11
N PHE A 122 -12.97 -22.22 -0.56
CA PHE A 122 -11.73 -21.50 -0.79
C PHE A 122 -11.91 -20.34 -1.77
N ASP A 123 -12.51 -20.57 -2.94
CA ASP A 123 -12.79 -19.53 -3.93
C ASP A 123 -13.59 -18.37 -3.33
N THR A 124 -14.62 -18.71 -2.55
CA THR A 124 -15.47 -17.72 -1.90
C THR A 124 -14.68 -16.88 -0.91
N MET A 125 -13.87 -17.51 -0.06
CA MET A 125 -13.04 -16.81 0.94
C MET A 125 -11.95 -15.96 0.28
N GLN A 126 -11.31 -16.46 -0.76
CA GLN A 126 -10.30 -15.73 -1.53
C GLN A 126 -10.90 -14.47 -2.17
N MET A 127 -12.06 -14.60 -2.82
CA MET A 127 -12.77 -13.47 -3.42
C MET A 127 -13.20 -12.43 -2.36
N MET A 128 -13.66 -12.90 -1.18
CA MET A 128 -14.01 -12.01 -0.08
C MET A 128 -12.80 -11.23 0.44
N ALA A 129 -11.64 -11.88 0.60
CA ALA A 129 -10.40 -11.24 1.03
C ALA A 129 -9.94 -10.17 0.01
N MET A 130 -10.01 -10.47 -1.28
CA MET A 130 -9.69 -9.53 -2.35
C MET A 130 -10.63 -8.33 -2.38
N THR A 131 -11.96 -8.58 -2.32
CA THR A 131 -12.97 -7.50 -2.27
C THR A 131 -12.78 -6.60 -1.06
N LYS A 132 -12.44 -7.17 0.10
CA LYS A 132 -12.13 -6.41 1.32
C LYS A 132 -10.90 -5.53 1.10
N GLY A 133 -9.84 -6.06 0.51
CA GLY A 133 -8.62 -5.30 0.19
C GLY A 133 -8.89 -4.11 -0.72
N GLY A 134 -9.68 -4.31 -1.79
CA GLY A 134 -10.10 -3.23 -2.69
C GLY A 134 -10.88 -2.13 -1.97
N LYS A 135 -11.88 -2.50 -1.16
CA LYS A 135 -12.63 -1.54 -0.35
C LYS A 135 -11.76 -0.79 0.67
N GLN A 136 -10.77 -1.45 1.25
CA GLN A 136 -9.83 -0.80 2.16
C GLN A 136 -8.96 0.24 1.42
N ALA A 137 -8.54 -0.05 0.18
CA ALA A 137 -7.85 0.92 -0.65
C ALA A 137 -8.73 2.14 -0.96
N ASP A 138 -10.01 1.93 -1.29
CA ASP A 138 -10.97 3.01 -1.55
C ASP A 138 -11.27 3.89 -0.33
N LEU A 139 -10.97 3.42 0.88
CA LEU A 139 -11.14 4.19 2.11
C LEU A 139 -9.87 4.96 2.51
N GLN A 140 -8.75 4.76 1.82
CA GLN A 140 -7.51 5.48 2.15
C GLN A 140 -7.59 6.96 1.77
N ILE A 141 -7.02 7.80 2.62
CA ILE A 141 -6.82 9.21 2.31
C ILE A 141 -5.52 9.32 1.51
N ILE A 142 -5.66 9.58 0.22
CA ILE A 142 -4.55 9.82 -0.70
C ILE A 142 -4.39 11.33 -0.94
N ASN A 143 -3.16 11.78 -1.18
CA ASN A 143 -2.85 13.21 -1.24
C ASN A 143 -2.16 13.64 -2.54
N GLY A 144 -1.92 12.73 -3.47
CA GLY A 144 -1.27 12.97 -4.76
C GLY A 144 0.25 13.00 -4.70
N ARG A 145 0.85 12.83 -3.52
CA ARG A 145 2.29 12.63 -3.37
C ARG A 145 2.61 11.17 -3.64
N ILE A 146 3.36 10.91 -4.70
CA ILE A 146 3.65 9.54 -5.15
C ILE A 146 4.23 8.67 -4.04
N ASP A 147 5.27 9.14 -3.33
CA ASP A 147 5.90 8.39 -2.24
C ASP A 147 4.91 8.04 -1.10
N HIS A 148 4.02 8.97 -0.75
CA HIS A 148 3.01 8.76 0.29
C HIS A 148 1.93 7.78 -0.18
N ASP A 149 1.40 7.99 -1.37
CA ASP A 149 0.31 7.20 -1.92
C ASP A 149 0.79 5.77 -2.23
N PHE A 150 2.06 5.61 -2.66
CA PHE A 150 2.72 4.30 -2.77
C PHE A 150 2.77 3.58 -1.42
N ALA A 151 3.27 4.24 -0.38
CA ALA A 151 3.40 3.61 0.94
C ALA A 151 2.04 3.21 1.53
N ILE A 152 1.05 4.10 1.52
CA ILE A 152 -0.25 3.83 2.16
C ILE A 152 -1.04 2.75 1.42
N LEU A 153 -1.01 2.73 0.09
CA LEU A 153 -1.72 1.74 -0.71
C LEU A 153 -1.01 0.39 -0.71
N MET A 154 0.34 0.37 -0.67
CA MET A 154 1.10 -0.87 -0.62
C MET A 154 0.90 -1.62 0.71
N ILE A 155 0.71 -0.92 1.82
CA ILE A 155 0.34 -1.54 3.10
C ILE A 155 -0.96 -2.37 2.95
N GLY A 156 -2.01 -1.79 2.39
CA GLY A 156 -3.29 -2.48 2.18
C GLY A 156 -3.16 -3.63 1.18
N HIS A 157 -2.39 -3.44 0.12
CA HIS A 157 -2.07 -4.45 -0.87
C HIS A 157 -1.38 -5.66 -0.22
N HIS A 158 -0.35 -5.45 0.58
CA HIS A 158 0.37 -6.51 1.28
C HIS A 158 -0.51 -7.24 2.31
N GLN A 159 -1.35 -6.52 3.05
CA GLN A 159 -2.32 -7.15 3.96
C GLN A 159 -3.25 -8.12 3.25
N SER A 160 -3.71 -7.77 2.04
CA SER A 160 -4.52 -8.64 1.20
C SER A 160 -3.77 -9.92 0.77
N ALA A 161 -2.51 -9.81 0.37
CA ALA A 161 -1.69 -10.97 0.03
C ALA A 161 -1.46 -11.90 1.24
N ILE A 162 -1.22 -11.33 2.42
CA ILE A 162 -1.06 -12.10 3.67
C ILE A 162 -2.34 -12.85 4.02
N GLU A 163 -3.52 -12.23 3.89
CA GLU A 163 -4.81 -12.90 4.12
C GLU A 163 -5.00 -14.08 3.17
N ASN A 164 -4.73 -13.90 1.89
CA ASN A 164 -4.83 -14.97 0.88
C ASN A 164 -3.78 -16.06 1.09
N SER A 165 -2.56 -15.72 1.49
CA SER A 165 -1.53 -16.70 1.83
C SER A 165 -1.92 -17.56 3.04
N ARG A 166 -2.62 -16.99 4.02
CA ARG A 166 -3.16 -17.77 5.15
C ARG A 166 -4.26 -18.75 4.72
N LEU A 167 -5.10 -18.36 3.75
CA LEU A 167 -6.08 -19.28 3.18
C LEU A 167 -5.38 -20.46 2.46
N GLU A 168 -4.32 -20.18 1.70
CA GLU A 168 -3.51 -21.22 1.08
C GLU A 168 -2.92 -22.20 2.11
N LEU A 169 -2.39 -21.70 3.22
CA LEU A 169 -1.87 -22.56 4.30
C LEU A 169 -2.93 -23.47 4.92
N LEU A 170 -4.19 -23.04 4.94
CA LEU A 170 -5.31 -23.79 5.51
C LEU A 170 -5.91 -24.81 4.51
N HIS A 171 -6.03 -24.47 3.25
CA HIS A 171 -6.78 -25.22 2.25
C HIS A 171 -5.90 -25.91 1.20
N GLY A 172 -4.75 -25.33 0.85
CA GLY A 172 -3.81 -25.88 -0.12
C GLY A 172 -3.23 -27.21 0.34
N GLN A 173 -2.77 -28.03 -0.60
CA GLN A 173 -2.14 -29.33 -0.33
C GLN A 173 -0.70 -29.37 -0.84
N GLU A 174 -0.36 -28.55 -1.84
CA GLU A 174 0.96 -28.54 -2.45
C GLU A 174 1.99 -27.85 -1.56
N GLN A 175 3.01 -28.59 -1.14
CA GLN A 175 4.04 -28.06 -0.23
C GLN A 175 4.79 -26.85 -0.81
N SER A 176 4.95 -26.80 -2.12
CA SER A 176 5.57 -25.66 -2.81
C SER A 176 4.77 -24.35 -2.64
N MET A 177 3.44 -24.43 -2.75
CA MET A 177 2.54 -23.29 -2.58
C MET A 177 2.46 -22.86 -1.11
N LYS A 178 2.38 -23.82 -0.18
CA LYS A 178 2.46 -23.52 1.27
C LYS A 178 3.78 -22.87 1.66
N THR A 179 4.89 -23.31 1.11
CA THR A 179 6.20 -22.67 1.35
C THR A 179 6.21 -21.24 0.80
N MET A 180 5.70 -21.03 -0.40
CA MET A 180 5.57 -19.70 -0.99
C MET A 180 4.67 -18.81 -0.15
N ALA A 181 3.51 -19.29 0.27
CA ALA A 181 2.57 -18.56 1.12
C ALA A 181 3.23 -18.12 2.45
N THR A 182 4.03 -18.98 3.06
CA THR A 182 4.80 -18.64 4.27
C THR A 182 5.81 -17.53 3.98
N ASN A 183 6.58 -17.65 2.90
CA ASN A 183 7.58 -16.64 2.52
C ASN A 183 6.94 -15.27 2.21
N ILE A 184 5.79 -15.27 1.52
CA ILE A 184 5.01 -14.04 1.26
C ILE A 184 4.57 -13.38 2.57
N ILE A 185 4.05 -14.15 3.53
CA ILE A 185 3.64 -13.63 4.83
C ILE A 185 4.82 -12.94 5.52
N ASP A 186 5.96 -13.61 5.63
CA ASP A 186 7.12 -13.11 6.37
C ASP A 186 7.72 -11.85 5.72
N ALA A 187 7.89 -11.89 4.38
CA ALA A 187 8.42 -10.75 3.63
C ALA A 187 7.50 -9.54 3.72
N GLN A 188 6.21 -9.73 3.43
CA GLN A 188 5.29 -8.61 3.34
C GLN A 188 4.89 -8.04 4.70
N GLN A 189 4.95 -8.82 5.80
CA GLN A 189 4.84 -8.27 7.15
C GLN A 189 6.00 -7.32 7.47
N THR A 190 7.21 -7.66 7.06
CA THR A 190 8.38 -6.80 7.22
C THR A 190 8.23 -5.50 6.42
N GLU A 191 7.86 -5.61 5.15
CA GLU A 191 7.65 -4.45 4.26
C GLU A 191 6.54 -3.52 4.76
N ILE A 192 5.45 -4.07 5.31
CA ILE A 192 4.39 -3.26 5.96
C ILE A 192 4.98 -2.42 7.10
N GLY A 193 5.82 -3.02 7.96
CA GLY A 193 6.48 -2.29 9.05
C GLY A 193 7.35 -1.14 8.52
N GLU A 194 8.15 -1.39 7.50
CA GLU A 194 9.00 -0.37 6.86
C GLU A 194 8.19 0.79 6.25
N PHE A 195 7.07 0.50 5.58
CA PHE A 195 6.15 1.53 5.07
C PHE A 195 5.52 2.34 6.20
N GLN A 196 5.09 1.69 7.28
CA GLN A 196 4.51 2.36 8.44
C GLN A 196 5.52 3.30 9.11
N ASP A 197 6.75 2.85 9.33
CA ASP A 197 7.82 3.66 9.91
C ASP A 197 8.13 4.88 9.03
N TRP A 198 8.19 4.68 7.71
CA TRP A 198 8.38 5.80 6.78
C TRP A 198 7.21 6.79 6.82
N LEU A 199 5.96 6.32 6.84
CA LEU A 199 4.78 7.18 6.93
C LEU A 199 4.74 7.98 8.23
N ILE A 200 5.11 7.39 9.38
CA ILE A 200 5.23 8.08 10.68
C ILE A 200 6.26 9.20 10.59
N ALA A 201 7.40 8.94 9.95
CA ALA A 201 8.48 9.92 9.82
C ALA A 201 8.20 11.02 8.79
N ASN A 202 7.40 10.77 7.75
CA ASN A 202 7.26 11.62 6.56
C ASN A 202 5.82 11.99 6.17
N GLY A 203 4.81 11.35 6.73
CA GLY A 203 3.41 11.52 6.31
C GLY A 203 2.85 12.94 6.46
N ASN A 204 3.41 13.73 7.36
CA ASN A 204 2.97 15.10 7.66
C ASN A 204 3.86 16.21 7.01
N LYS A 205 4.76 15.87 6.08
CA LYS A 205 5.67 16.83 5.44
C LYS A 205 5.12 17.33 4.12
#